data_2a96e4635d2534e1cf279f852ab4e758
#
_entry.id   2a96e4635d2534e1cf279f852ab4e758
#
_cell.length_a   1.000
_cell.length_b   1.000
_cell.length_c   1.000
_cell.angle_alpha   90.00
_cell.angle_beta   90.00
_cell.angle_gamma   90.00
#
_symmetry.space_group_name_H-M   'P 1'
#
loop_
_entity.id
_entity.type
_entity.pdbx_description
1 polymer ?
#
loop_
_entity_poly.entity_id
_entity_poly.type
_entity_poly.pdbx_seq_one_letter_code
_entity_poly.pdbx_strand_id
1 'polypeptide(L)'
;MGRLFKNILETVGNTPVVRINRLAPPDVNLYVKIEAFNPLGSVKDRLALGVIEAAERAGQLKPGQTVVEATSGNTGIGLAMVCAQKGYPLVVTMTETFSVERRKLMRFLGAKVVLTPAAQRGMGMVTKAVELANMRGWFLTRQFENEANPDFHSRTTAVEILEDFKGQPLDFWVTGYGTGGTLKGVSRVLAKERPETKIIVCEPEDAQLLGSGIAQERNPDGSPAAAHPTFKPHPMQGWTPDFIPKLTADVVDMHVIDRILPISNAEALRYSRELAQKEGIFVGITAGATFAGALRVCAGAPKGATILCMLPDTGERYLSTPLFADIPADMTEEEMAISRSTPSAQFSA
;
A
#
# COMPACT_ATOMS: atom_id res chain seq x y z
N MET A 1 -18.19 -10.91 19.10
CA MET A 1 -19.57 -10.39 18.99
C MET A 1 -19.70 -9.72 17.64
N GLY A 2 -20.81 -9.97 16.89
CA GLY A 2 -21.08 -9.26 15.64
C GLY A 2 -21.29 -7.78 15.89
N ARG A 3 -20.86 -6.93 14.95
CA ARG A 3 -21.08 -5.48 14.97
C ARG A 3 -22.00 -5.12 13.82
N LEU A 4 -22.99 -4.25 14.05
CA LEU A 4 -23.79 -3.63 13.01
C LEU A 4 -23.14 -2.30 12.62
N PHE A 5 -22.82 -2.16 11.34
CA PHE A 5 -22.26 -0.93 10.77
C PHE A 5 -23.32 -0.19 9.94
N LYS A 6 -23.33 1.13 10.00
CA LYS A 6 -24.29 1.96 9.24
C LYS A 6 -23.98 1.97 7.75
N ASN A 7 -22.71 1.85 7.39
CA ASN A 7 -22.25 1.79 6.01
C ASN A 7 -20.85 1.17 5.92
N ILE A 8 -20.37 0.92 4.72
CA ILE A 8 -19.09 0.26 4.46
C ILE A 8 -17.87 1.05 5.00
N LEU A 9 -17.94 2.37 5.13
CA LEU A 9 -16.81 3.19 5.58
C LEU A 9 -16.47 2.96 7.06
N GLU A 10 -17.43 2.54 7.87
CA GLU A 10 -17.21 2.20 9.28
C GLU A 10 -16.42 0.90 9.46
N THR A 11 -16.22 0.13 8.40
CA THR A 11 -15.41 -1.10 8.41
C THR A 11 -13.95 -0.86 8.05
N VAL A 12 -13.57 0.36 7.70
CA VAL A 12 -12.18 0.73 7.41
C VAL A 12 -11.35 0.71 8.69
N GLY A 13 -10.23 0.01 8.66
CA GLY A 13 -9.35 -0.14 9.82
C GLY A 13 -9.63 -1.37 10.66
N ASN A 14 -9.13 -1.38 11.89
CA ASN A 14 -9.15 -2.55 12.80
C ASN A 14 -8.65 -3.83 12.12
N THR A 15 -7.60 -3.70 11.32
CA THR A 15 -7.01 -4.81 10.57
C THR A 15 -6.26 -5.74 11.52
N PRO A 16 -6.29 -7.07 11.30
CA PRO A 16 -5.68 -8.02 12.21
C PRO A 16 -4.16 -7.95 12.20
N VAL A 17 -3.58 -8.24 13.37
CA VAL A 17 -2.17 -8.60 13.54
C VAL A 17 -2.09 -10.11 13.73
N VAL A 18 -1.33 -10.79 12.87
CA VAL A 18 -1.22 -12.26 12.83
C VAL A 18 0.22 -12.68 13.05
N ARG A 19 0.44 -13.69 13.91
CA ARG A 19 1.76 -14.27 14.13
C ARG A 19 2.16 -15.15 12.94
N ILE A 20 3.42 -15.04 12.52
CA ILE A 20 4.00 -15.93 11.52
C ILE A 20 4.60 -17.15 12.23
N ASN A 21 4.26 -18.35 11.76
CA ASN A 21 4.61 -19.58 12.45
C ASN A 21 5.59 -20.47 11.67
N ARG A 22 5.47 -20.53 10.33
CA ARG A 22 6.25 -21.43 9.48
C ARG A 22 7.44 -20.74 8.81
N LEU A 23 7.32 -19.44 8.56
CA LEU A 23 8.35 -18.63 7.91
C LEU A 23 9.21 -17.84 8.90
N ALA A 24 8.75 -17.66 10.13
CA ALA A 24 9.50 -16.95 11.15
C ALA A 24 10.67 -17.81 11.69
N PRO A 25 11.85 -17.22 11.92
CA PRO A 25 12.89 -17.87 12.72
C PRO A 25 12.40 -18.19 14.13
N PRO A 26 12.84 -19.33 14.74
CA PRO A 26 12.27 -19.81 16.01
C PRO A 26 12.56 -18.91 17.21
N ASP A 27 13.61 -18.09 17.14
CA ASP A 27 14.09 -17.29 18.27
C ASP A 27 13.49 -15.86 18.33
N VAL A 28 12.55 -15.51 17.45
CA VAL A 28 11.90 -14.19 17.40
C VAL A 28 10.37 -14.29 17.29
N ASN A 29 9.68 -13.22 17.66
CA ASN A 29 8.25 -13.09 17.53
C ASN A 29 7.94 -12.20 16.30
N LEU A 30 7.68 -12.81 15.16
CA LEU A 30 7.34 -12.09 13.92
C LEU A 30 5.82 -12.04 13.75
N TYR A 31 5.30 -10.83 13.62
CA TYR A 31 3.89 -10.55 13.37
C TYR A 31 3.73 -9.75 12.08
N VAL A 32 2.56 -9.87 11.45
CA VAL A 32 2.18 -9.11 10.27
C VAL A 32 0.84 -8.41 10.47
N LYS A 33 0.75 -7.12 10.13
CA LYS A 33 -0.51 -6.37 10.10
C LYS A 33 -1.07 -6.38 8.70
N ILE A 34 -2.23 -7.04 8.53
CA ILE A 34 -2.77 -7.39 7.22
C ILE A 34 -3.80 -6.35 6.77
N GLU A 35 -3.34 -5.33 6.03
CA GLU A 35 -4.20 -4.26 5.51
C GLU A 35 -5.14 -4.71 4.37
N ALA A 36 -4.97 -5.93 3.86
CA ALA A 36 -5.92 -6.58 2.96
C ALA A 36 -7.32 -6.78 3.59
N PHE A 37 -7.45 -6.71 4.91
CA PHE A 37 -8.73 -6.78 5.62
C PHE A 37 -9.55 -5.48 5.59
N ASN A 38 -9.02 -4.39 5.04
CA ASN A 38 -9.85 -3.25 4.72
C ASN A 38 -10.89 -3.62 3.63
N PRO A 39 -12.05 -2.95 3.56
CA PRO A 39 -13.18 -3.37 2.72
C PRO A 39 -12.85 -3.50 1.23
N LEU A 40 -11.94 -2.69 0.71
CA LEU A 40 -11.44 -2.82 -0.68
C LEU A 40 -10.03 -3.42 -0.73
N GLY A 41 -9.61 -4.14 0.29
CA GLY A 41 -8.42 -4.98 0.31
C GLY A 41 -7.10 -4.22 0.30
N SER A 42 -7.03 -2.99 0.82
CA SER A 42 -5.75 -2.29 0.93
C SER A 42 -5.71 -1.19 2.00
N VAL A 43 -4.50 -0.85 2.41
CA VAL A 43 -4.18 0.28 3.30
C VAL A 43 -4.67 1.63 2.74
N LYS A 44 -4.93 1.74 1.46
CA LYS A 44 -5.38 2.99 0.82
C LYS A 44 -6.84 3.34 1.09
N ASP A 45 -7.64 2.39 1.59
CA ASP A 45 -8.99 2.67 2.06
C ASP A 45 -8.97 3.67 3.22
N ARG A 46 -7.94 3.57 4.09
CA ARG A 46 -7.69 4.52 5.17
C ARG A 46 -7.36 5.93 4.65
N LEU A 47 -6.43 6.02 3.70
CA LEU A 47 -6.06 7.29 3.05
C LEU A 47 -7.29 7.94 2.42
N ALA A 48 -8.04 7.19 1.62
CA ALA A 48 -9.21 7.68 0.90
C ALA A 48 -10.25 8.25 1.87
N LEU A 49 -10.60 7.50 2.92
CA LEU A 49 -11.55 7.96 3.93
C LEU A 49 -11.01 9.19 4.67
N GLY A 50 -9.75 9.15 5.09
CA GLY A 50 -9.13 10.23 5.87
C GLY A 50 -9.12 11.57 5.15
N VAL A 51 -8.72 11.56 3.87
CA VAL A 51 -8.63 12.78 3.05
C VAL A 51 -10.01 13.37 2.75
N ILE A 52 -10.97 12.53 2.36
CA ILE A 52 -12.33 13.01 2.05
C ILE A 52 -13.00 13.59 3.31
N GLU A 53 -12.96 12.88 4.43
CA GLU A 53 -13.58 13.39 5.67
C GLU A 53 -12.88 14.63 6.22
N ALA A 54 -11.58 14.75 6.07
CA ALA A 54 -10.87 15.96 6.48
C ALA A 54 -11.29 17.16 5.62
N ALA A 55 -11.41 16.96 4.31
CA ALA A 55 -11.84 18.00 3.39
C ALA A 55 -13.30 18.44 3.63
N GLU A 56 -14.19 17.51 3.96
CA GLU A 56 -15.58 17.80 4.35
C GLU A 56 -15.61 18.67 5.63
N ARG A 57 -14.88 18.22 6.67
CA ARG A 57 -14.82 18.98 7.95
C ARG A 57 -14.23 20.37 7.80
N ALA A 58 -13.27 20.53 6.89
CA ALA A 58 -12.64 21.83 6.61
C ALA A 58 -13.46 22.70 5.63
N GLY A 59 -14.57 22.21 5.09
CA GLY A 59 -15.38 22.91 4.08
C GLY A 59 -14.69 23.06 2.71
N GLN A 60 -13.61 22.32 2.49
CA GLN A 60 -12.87 22.33 1.22
C GLN A 60 -13.54 21.47 0.13
N LEU A 61 -14.23 20.40 0.53
CA LEU A 61 -15.04 19.57 -0.33
C LEU A 61 -16.52 19.82 -0.06
N LYS A 62 -17.23 20.32 -1.09
CA LYS A 62 -18.65 20.65 -1.00
C LYS A 62 -19.52 19.47 -1.49
N PRO A 63 -20.74 19.30 -0.98
CA PRO A 63 -21.68 18.29 -1.47
C PRO A 63 -21.81 18.33 -2.99
N GLY A 64 -21.69 17.16 -3.65
CA GLY A 64 -21.78 17.03 -5.10
C GLY A 64 -20.59 17.54 -5.92
N GLN A 65 -19.56 18.13 -5.27
CA GLN A 65 -18.34 18.54 -5.97
C GLN A 65 -17.56 17.30 -6.44
N THR A 66 -17.01 17.37 -7.65
CA THR A 66 -16.20 16.26 -8.19
C THR A 66 -14.86 16.19 -7.47
N VAL A 67 -14.48 14.98 -7.05
CA VAL A 67 -13.15 14.65 -6.54
C VAL A 67 -12.27 14.21 -7.71
N VAL A 68 -11.01 14.61 -7.71
CA VAL A 68 -10.02 14.17 -8.71
C VAL A 68 -8.71 13.74 -8.04
N GLU A 69 -8.06 12.69 -8.56
CA GLU A 69 -6.74 12.23 -8.09
C GLU A 69 -5.96 11.55 -9.22
N ALA A 70 -4.65 11.73 -9.17
CA ALA A 70 -3.69 11.01 -10.02
C ALA A 70 -3.27 9.71 -9.35
N THR A 71 -3.74 8.57 -9.83
CA THR A 71 -3.40 7.28 -9.24
C THR A 71 -3.58 6.12 -10.21
N SER A 72 -2.68 5.16 -10.15
CA SER A 72 -2.75 3.92 -10.93
C SER A 72 -3.21 2.72 -10.12
N GLY A 73 -3.52 2.89 -8.84
CA GLY A 73 -3.67 1.75 -7.97
C GLY A 73 -4.74 1.88 -6.88
N ASN A 74 -4.37 1.36 -5.73
CA ASN A 74 -5.25 1.19 -4.57
C ASN A 74 -5.91 2.49 -4.08
N THR A 75 -5.23 3.63 -4.20
CA THR A 75 -5.81 4.94 -3.83
C THR A 75 -7.06 5.24 -4.66
N GLY A 76 -7.01 5.02 -5.98
CA GLY A 76 -8.17 5.23 -6.85
C GLY A 76 -9.34 4.31 -6.51
N ILE A 77 -9.06 3.06 -6.13
CA ILE A 77 -10.09 2.09 -5.71
C ILE A 77 -10.71 2.51 -4.37
N GLY A 78 -9.87 2.87 -3.38
CA GLY A 78 -10.36 3.37 -2.09
C GLY A 78 -11.19 4.65 -2.22
N LEU A 79 -10.71 5.62 -3.03
CA LEU A 79 -11.48 6.85 -3.32
C LEU A 79 -12.80 6.53 -4.02
N ALA A 80 -12.82 5.56 -4.94
CA ALA A 80 -14.05 5.17 -5.62
C ALA A 80 -15.10 4.63 -4.64
N MET A 81 -14.69 3.80 -3.67
CA MET A 81 -15.58 3.34 -2.59
C MET A 81 -16.12 4.49 -1.75
N VAL A 82 -15.21 5.35 -1.27
CA VAL A 82 -15.60 6.47 -0.39
C VAL A 82 -16.52 7.45 -1.11
N CYS A 83 -16.18 7.81 -2.34
CA CYS A 83 -16.98 8.72 -3.17
C CYS A 83 -18.34 8.12 -3.51
N ALA A 84 -18.41 6.84 -3.88
CA ALA A 84 -19.67 6.14 -4.14
C ALA A 84 -20.60 6.17 -2.92
N GLN A 85 -20.08 5.84 -1.74
CA GLN A 85 -20.88 5.80 -0.52
C GLN A 85 -21.33 7.21 -0.07
N LYS A 86 -20.48 8.24 -0.27
CA LYS A 86 -20.77 9.64 0.13
C LYS A 86 -21.47 10.46 -0.97
N GLY A 87 -21.66 9.92 -2.16
CA GLY A 87 -22.35 10.60 -3.28
C GLY A 87 -21.50 11.63 -4.02
N TYR A 88 -20.16 11.51 -4.00
CA TYR A 88 -19.28 12.38 -4.77
C TYR A 88 -18.94 11.78 -6.15
N PRO A 89 -19.04 12.54 -7.23
CA PRO A 89 -18.44 12.13 -8.50
C PRO A 89 -16.92 12.04 -8.37
N LEU A 90 -16.31 10.96 -8.91
CA LEU A 90 -14.86 10.77 -8.90
C LEU A 90 -14.29 10.70 -10.31
N VAL A 91 -13.19 11.39 -10.53
CA VAL A 91 -12.35 11.30 -11.74
C VAL A 91 -10.94 10.87 -11.31
N VAL A 92 -10.41 9.84 -11.95
CA VAL A 92 -9.04 9.36 -11.74
C VAL A 92 -8.24 9.55 -13.02
N THR A 93 -7.07 10.17 -12.92
CA THR A 93 -6.11 10.21 -14.04
C THR A 93 -5.09 9.09 -13.87
N MET A 94 -4.83 8.36 -14.95
CA MET A 94 -4.03 7.13 -14.92
C MET A 94 -3.30 6.92 -16.24
N THR A 95 -2.03 6.51 -16.19
CA THR A 95 -1.29 6.18 -17.42
C THR A 95 -1.88 4.93 -18.10
N GLU A 96 -1.94 4.95 -19.42
CA GLU A 96 -2.51 3.87 -20.26
C GLU A 96 -1.80 2.51 -20.12
N THR A 97 -0.58 2.46 -19.60
CA THR A 97 0.20 1.24 -19.38
C THR A 97 -0.17 0.46 -18.12
N PHE A 98 -0.92 1.08 -17.20
CA PHE A 98 -1.29 0.41 -15.96
C PHE A 98 -2.47 -0.56 -16.11
N SER A 99 -2.64 -1.44 -15.12
CA SER A 99 -3.57 -2.56 -15.06
C SER A 99 -5.00 -2.23 -15.55
N VAL A 100 -5.46 -3.02 -16.51
CA VAL A 100 -6.83 -2.96 -17.05
C VAL A 100 -7.84 -3.34 -15.96
N GLU A 101 -7.51 -4.28 -15.08
CA GLU A 101 -8.34 -4.76 -13.98
C GLU A 101 -8.66 -3.61 -13.03
N ARG A 102 -7.65 -2.82 -12.64
CA ARG A 102 -7.84 -1.67 -11.75
C ARG A 102 -8.73 -0.59 -12.37
N ARG A 103 -8.61 -0.37 -13.69
CA ARG A 103 -9.53 0.54 -14.42
C ARG A 103 -10.96 0.05 -14.35
N LYS A 104 -11.17 -1.27 -14.54
CA LYS A 104 -12.50 -1.91 -14.45
C LYS A 104 -13.06 -1.80 -13.05
N LEU A 105 -12.26 -2.07 -12.01
CA LEU A 105 -12.67 -1.93 -10.61
C LEU A 105 -13.12 -0.50 -10.28
N MET A 106 -12.31 0.50 -10.63
CA MET A 106 -12.68 1.91 -10.38
C MET A 106 -13.96 2.31 -11.11
N ARG A 107 -14.11 1.92 -12.40
CA ARG A 107 -15.34 2.18 -13.16
C ARG A 107 -16.54 1.43 -12.59
N PHE A 108 -16.37 0.20 -12.15
CA PHE A 108 -17.44 -0.57 -11.52
C PHE A 108 -17.96 0.11 -10.23
N LEU A 109 -17.07 0.77 -9.49
CA LEU A 109 -17.41 1.59 -8.32
C LEU A 109 -17.91 3.00 -8.69
N GLY A 110 -18.13 3.32 -9.98
CA GLY A 110 -18.69 4.57 -10.43
C GLY A 110 -17.70 5.68 -10.80
N ALA A 111 -16.39 5.45 -10.68
CA ALA A 111 -15.41 6.45 -11.05
C ALA A 111 -15.23 6.59 -12.57
N LYS A 112 -14.91 7.80 -13.03
CA LYS A 112 -14.44 8.06 -14.40
C LYS A 112 -12.93 7.95 -14.43
N VAL A 113 -12.38 7.17 -15.38
CA VAL A 113 -10.94 6.99 -15.55
C VAL A 113 -10.49 7.67 -16.83
N VAL A 114 -9.67 8.71 -16.69
CA VAL A 114 -9.03 9.46 -17.77
C VAL A 114 -7.62 8.93 -17.96
N LEU A 115 -7.30 8.43 -19.15
CA LEU A 115 -5.99 7.88 -19.46
C LEU A 115 -5.04 8.98 -19.92
N THR A 116 -3.77 8.88 -19.52
CA THR A 116 -2.67 9.73 -19.99
C THR A 116 -1.66 8.93 -20.79
N PRO A 117 -0.93 9.55 -21.74
CA PRO A 117 0.04 8.86 -22.58
C PRO A 117 1.18 8.21 -21.76
N ALA A 118 1.60 7.01 -22.17
CA ALA A 118 2.67 6.24 -21.54
C ALA A 118 3.98 7.03 -21.40
N ALA A 119 4.33 7.81 -22.41
CA ALA A 119 5.55 8.62 -22.44
C ALA A 119 5.65 9.66 -21.31
N GLN A 120 4.49 10.10 -20.77
CA GLN A 120 4.44 11.11 -19.70
C GLN A 120 4.52 10.49 -18.29
N ARG A 121 4.48 9.17 -18.16
CA ARG A 121 4.63 8.43 -16.90
C ARG A 121 3.77 8.98 -15.75
N GLY A 122 4.26 8.92 -14.51
CA GLY A 122 3.61 9.42 -13.30
C GLY A 122 3.36 10.93 -13.33
N MET A 123 4.32 11.70 -13.80
CA MET A 123 4.19 13.16 -13.91
C MET A 123 3.02 13.57 -14.82
N GLY A 124 2.79 12.86 -15.93
CA GLY A 124 1.65 13.14 -16.81
C GLY A 124 0.29 12.96 -16.12
N MET A 125 0.16 11.95 -15.27
CA MET A 125 -1.07 11.76 -14.47
C MET A 125 -1.30 12.92 -13.50
N VAL A 126 -0.25 13.32 -12.77
CA VAL A 126 -0.32 14.41 -11.78
C VAL A 126 -0.67 15.74 -12.46
N THR A 127 0.06 16.09 -13.53
CA THR A 127 -0.22 17.32 -14.30
C THR A 127 -1.66 17.35 -14.77
N LYS A 128 -2.16 16.25 -15.34
CA LYS A 128 -3.56 16.16 -15.83
C LYS A 128 -4.57 16.33 -14.70
N ALA A 129 -4.34 15.74 -13.52
CA ALA A 129 -5.23 15.91 -12.37
C ALA A 129 -5.27 17.37 -11.87
N VAL A 130 -4.10 18.02 -11.78
CA VAL A 130 -3.98 19.42 -11.37
C VAL A 130 -4.69 20.35 -12.38
N GLU A 131 -4.47 20.16 -13.68
CA GLU A 131 -5.17 20.94 -14.72
C GLU A 131 -6.69 20.80 -14.62
N LEU A 132 -7.20 19.56 -14.47
CA LEU A 132 -8.64 19.30 -14.33
C LEU A 132 -9.21 19.95 -13.07
N ALA A 133 -8.49 19.86 -11.94
CA ALA A 133 -8.90 20.51 -10.70
C ALA A 133 -9.02 22.02 -10.86
N ASN A 134 -7.99 22.67 -11.42
CA ASN A 134 -7.93 24.11 -11.59
C ASN A 134 -8.99 24.62 -12.58
N MET A 135 -9.12 23.97 -13.75
CA MET A 135 -10.02 24.41 -14.80
C MET A 135 -11.52 24.20 -14.46
N ARG A 136 -11.82 23.19 -13.64
CA ARG A 136 -13.19 22.78 -13.35
C ARG A 136 -13.64 23.04 -11.91
N GLY A 137 -12.76 23.56 -11.06
CA GLY A 137 -13.05 23.76 -9.63
C GLY A 137 -13.28 22.44 -8.89
N TRP A 138 -12.60 21.35 -9.30
CA TRP A 138 -12.71 20.06 -8.66
C TRP A 138 -11.78 19.95 -7.45
N PHE A 139 -12.16 19.12 -6.50
CA PHE A 139 -11.33 18.86 -5.32
C PHE A 139 -10.22 17.85 -5.65
N LEU A 140 -8.96 18.30 -5.61
CA LEU A 140 -7.77 17.45 -5.76
C LEU A 140 -7.33 16.93 -4.40
N THR A 141 -7.27 15.61 -4.22
CA THR A 141 -6.97 15.01 -2.91
C THR A 141 -5.50 15.12 -2.49
N ARG A 142 -4.56 15.26 -3.45
CA ARG A 142 -3.11 15.45 -3.22
C ARG A 142 -2.50 14.40 -2.29
N GLN A 143 -2.65 13.11 -2.65
CA GLN A 143 -2.26 11.99 -1.79
C GLN A 143 -0.81 12.01 -1.28
N PHE A 144 0.11 12.69 -1.97
CA PHE A 144 1.54 12.73 -1.66
C PHE A 144 1.95 13.88 -0.71
N GLU A 145 1.11 14.89 -0.55
CA GLU A 145 1.37 16.11 0.23
C GLU A 145 0.33 16.35 1.34
N ASN A 146 -0.86 15.78 1.23
CA ASN A 146 -1.99 16.08 2.12
C ASN A 146 -1.80 15.45 3.50
N GLU A 147 -1.68 16.29 4.53
CA GLU A 147 -1.50 15.86 5.94
C GLU A 147 -2.67 15.03 6.49
N ALA A 148 -3.87 15.13 5.93
CA ALA A 148 -4.99 14.28 6.33
C ALA A 148 -4.72 12.78 6.11
N ASN A 149 -3.81 12.43 5.18
CA ASN A 149 -3.35 11.07 4.97
C ASN A 149 -2.58 10.52 6.20
N PRO A 150 -1.43 11.08 6.61
CA PRO A 150 -0.75 10.61 7.81
C PRO A 150 -1.56 10.82 9.09
N ASP A 151 -2.38 11.86 9.19
CA ASP A 151 -3.24 12.09 10.35
C ASP A 151 -4.23 10.96 10.56
N PHE A 152 -4.80 10.40 9.49
CA PHE A 152 -5.67 9.25 9.60
C PHE A 152 -4.91 8.03 10.14
N HIS A 153 -3.70 7.78 9.65
CA HIS A 153 -2.86 6.69 10.16
C HIS A 153 -2.45 6.87 11.62
N SER A 154 -2.19 8.11 12.06
CA SER A 154 -1.85 8.38 13.46
C SER A 154 -2.99 8.07 14.41
N ARG A 155 -4.23 8.43 14.05
CA ARG A 155 -5.41 8.20 14.89
C ARG A 155 -6.06 6.83 14.74
N THR A 156 -5.65 6.03 13.76
CA THR A 156 -6.18 4.68 13.52
C THR A 156 -5.08 3.62 13.51
N THR A 157 -4.31 3.48 12.46
CA THR A 157 -3.29 2.42 12.29
C THR A 157 -2.30 2.38 13.45
N ALA A 158 -1.79 3.54 13.88
CA ALA A 158 -0.85 3.61 14.99
C ALA A 158 -1.51 3.24 16.32
N VAL A 159 -2.74 3.69 16.55
CA VAL A 159 -3.51 3.35 17.76
C VAL A 159 -3.82 1.85 17.80
N GLU A 160 -4.20 1.26 16.68
CA GLU A 160 -4.39 -0.19 16.56
C GLU A 160 -3.10 -0.95 16.92
N ILE A 161 -1.94 -0.53 16.40
CA ILE A 161 -0.64 -1.13 16.72
C ILE A 161 -0.34 -1.02 18.23
N LEU A 162 -0.59 0.15 18.84
CA LEU A 162 -0.37 0.34 20.28
C LEU A 162 -1.26 -0.58 21.12
N GLU A 163 -2.51 -0.76 20.75
CA GLU A 163 -3.45 -1.67 21.46
C GLU A 163 -3.12 -3.14 21.22
N ASP A 164 -2.75 -3.53 19.97
CA ASP A 164 -2.36 -4.90 19.63
C ASP A 164 -1.12 -5.39 20.43
N PHE A 165 -0.19 -4.47 20.73
CA PHE A 165 1.02 -4.76 21.50
C PHE A 165 1.00 -4.20 22.92
N LYS A 166 -0.20 -3.91 23.47
CA LYS A 166 -0.33 -3.41 24.85
C LYS A 166 0.21 -4.42 25.86
N GLY A 167 1.17 -3.95 26.69
CA GLY A 167 1.84 -4.79 27.68
C GLY A 167 2.84 -5.81 27.10
N GLN A 168 3.13 -5.74 25.80
CA GLN A 168 4.15 -6.56 25.14
C GLN A 168 5.20 -5.67 24.48
N PRO A 169 6.45 -6.16 24.30
CA PRO A 169 7.47 -5.42 23.55
C PRO A 169 7.06 -5.32 22.08
N LEU A 170 7.50 -4.25 21.43
CA LEU A 170 7.53 -4.08 19.98
C LEU A 170 8.90 -3.47 19.66
N ASP A 171 9.87 -4.32 19.31
CA ASP A 171 11.25 -3.88 19.12
C ASP A 171 11.49 -3.29 17.74
N PHE A 172 10.76 -3.80 16.72
CA PHE A 172 10.93 -3.34 15.34
C PHE A 172 9.56 -3.21 14.64
N TRP A 173 9.39 -2.10 13.94
CA TRP A 173 8.30 -1.90 13.00
C TRP A 173 8.86 -1.78 11.58
N VAL A 174 8.45 -2.68 10.67
CA VAL A 174 8.96 -2.79 9.30
C VAL A 174 7.87 -2.41 8.31
N THR A 175 8.15 -1.43 7.46
CA THR A 175 7.23 -0.95 6.43
C THR A 175 7.97 -0.53 5.17
N GLY A 176 7.25 -0.35 4.07
CA GLY A 176 7.73 0.38 2.91
C GLY A 176 6.98 1.71 2.76
N TYR A 177 7.23 2.43 1.69
CA TYR A 177 6.55 3.69 1.40
C TYR A 177 6.07 3.80 -0.04
N GLY A 178 4.87 4.33 -0.20
CA GLY A 178 4.33 4.82 -1.47
C GLY A 178 4.10 6.32 -1.36
N THR A 179 2.97 6.74 -0.79
CA THR A 179 2.69 8.17 -0.51
C THR A 179 3.43 8.71 0.71
N GLY A 180 3.89 7.84 1.59
CA GLY A 180 4.47 8.22 2.88
C GLY A 180 3.46 8.34 4.03
N GLY A 181 2.15 8.25 3.75
CA GLY A 181 1.11 8.48 4.77
C GLY A 181 1.19 7.50 5.94
N THR A 182 1.25 6.19 5.66
CA THR A 182 1.41 5.17 6.71
C THR A 182 2.72 5.35 7.46
N LEU A 183 3.83 5.53 6.73
CA LEU A 183 5.16 5.73 7.31
C LEU A 183 5.15 6.94 8.24
N LYS A 184 4.73 8.13 7.79
CA LYS A 184 4.69 9.35 8.61
C LYS A 184 3.73 9.23 9.78
N GLY A 185 2.51 8.75 9.53
CA GLY A 185 1.46 8.69 10.54
C GLY A 185 1.78 7.74 11.69
N VAL A 186 2.35 6.57 11.39
CA VAL A 186 2.73 5.59 12.42
C VAL A 186 4.04 5.99 13.11
N SER A 187 5.06 6.42 12.35
CA SER A 187 6.36 6.79 12.92
C SER A 187 6.27 7.89 13.97
N ARG A 188 5.49 8.95 13.71
CA ARG A 188 5.36 10.06 14.67
C ARG A 188 4.66 9.66 15.99
N VAL A 189 3.79 8.65 15.95
CA VAL A 189 3.16 8.11 17.15
C VAL A 189 4.09 7.16 17.87
N LEU A 190 4.76 6.23 17.15
CA LEU A 190 5.72 5.32 17.76
C LEU A 190 6.89 6.07 18.39
N ALA A 191 7.45 7.08 17.73
CA ALA A 191 8.53 7.90 18.29
C ALA A 191 8.18 8.55 19.62
N LYS A 192 6.88 8.83 19.87
CA LYS A 192 6.40 9.41 21.10
C LYS A 192 6.02 8.37 22.16
N GLU A 193 5.24 7.35 21.75
CA GLU A 193 4.59 6.41 22.69
C GLU A 193 5.44 5.13 22.92
N ARG A 194 6.36 4.83 21.98
CA ARG A 194 7.30 3.69 22.03
C ARG A 194 8.66 4.05 21.41
N PRO A 195 9.41 4.99 22.05
CA PRO A 195 10.67 5.49 21.49
C PRO A 195 11.75 4.41 21.33
N GLU A 196 11.60 3.26 22.00
CA GLU A 196 12.46 2.09 21.88
C GLU A 196 12.23 1.29 20.59
N THR A 197 11.06 1.44 19.94
CA THR A 197 10.72 0.72 18.72
C THR A 197 11.53 1.26 17.52
N LYS A 198 12.35 0.40 16.92
CA LYS A 198 13.14 0.75 15.75
C LYS A 198 12.29 0.72 14.47
N ILE A 199 12.37 1.79 13.69
CA ILE A 199 11.62 1.98 12.46
C ILE A 199 12.49 1.59 11.27
N ILE A 200 12.06 0.55 10.54
CA ILE A 200 12.78 0.00 9.40
C ILE A 200 11.97 0.27 8.14
N VAL A 201 12.57 0.94 7.16
CA VAL A 201 11.93 1.26 5.88
C VAL A 201 12.53 0.39 4.78
N CYS A 202 11.67 -0.27 4.01
CA CYS A 202 12.06 -1.03 2.84
C CYS A 202 11.81 -0.22 1.56
N GLU A 203 12.73 -0.31 0.61
CA GLU A 203 12.57 0.26 -0.73
C GLU A 203 13.11 -0.70 -1.79
N PRO A 204 12.73 -0.56 -3.08
CA PRO A 204 13.25 -1.42 -4.14
C PRO A 204 14.76 -1.27 -4.29
N GLU A 205 15.49 -2.38 -4.43
CA GLU A 205 16.93 -2.39 -4.64
C GLU A 205 17.36 -1.59 -5.87
N ASP A 206 16.55 -1.64 -6.93
CA ASP A 206 16.80 -0.92 -8.19
C ASP A 206 16.40 0.56 -8.15
N ALA A 207 15.66 1.00 -7.12
CA ALA A 207 15.15 2.36 -6.97
C ALA A 207 15.30 2.85 -5.52
N GLN A 208 16.53 2.90 -5.04
CA GLN A 208 16.87 3.36 -3.70
C GLN A 208 16.85 4.89 -3.64
N LEU A 209 15.66 5.49 -3.53
CA LEU A 209 15.54 6.94 -3.49
C LEU A 209 16.02 7.50 -2.16
N LEU A 210 15.55 6.94 -1.05
CA LEU A 210 15.98 7.33 0.30
C LEU A 210 17.42 6.90 0.58
N GLY A 211 17.76 5.65 0.21
CA GLY A 211 19.09 5.08 0.40
C GLY A 211 20.19 5.80 -0.38
N SER A 212 19.83 6.55 -1.44
CA SER A 212 20.77 7.36 -2.20
C SER A 212 21.30 8.58 -1.44
N GLY A 213 20.54 9.06 -0.45
CA GLY A 213 20.83 10.31 0.26
C GLY A 213 20.62 11.58 -0.59
N ILE A 214 20.13 11.47 -1.83
CA ILE A 214 19.89 12.62 -2.71
C ILE A 214 18.52 13.21 -2.37
N ALA A 215 18.46 14.51 -2.08
CA ALA A 215 17.23 15.21 -1.79
C ALA A 215 16.35 15.39 -3.05
N GLN A 216 15.02 15.32 -2.90
CA GLN A 216 14.07 15.61 -3.97
C GLN A 216 13.95 17.11 -4.21
N GLU A 217 14.15 17.56 -5.44
CA GLU A 217 13.80 18.91 -5.85
C GLU A 217 12.28 19.10 -5.84
N ARG A 218 11.82 20.25 -5.29
CA ARG A 218 10.39 20.53 -5.12
C ARG A 218 10.00 21.89 -5.64
N ASN A 219 8.76 21.96 -6.13
CA ASN A 219 8.06 23.21 -6.39
C ASN A 219 7.64 23.89 -5.07
N PRO A 220 7.27 25.20 -5.10
CA PRO A 220 6.81 25.92 -3.90
C PRO A 220 5.60 25.30 -3.20
N ASP A 221 4.76 24.55 -3.91
CA ASP A 221 3.58 23.85 -3.35
C ASP A 221 3.93 22.49 -2.73
N GLY A 222 5.20 22.09 -2.69
CA GLY A 222 5.69 20.84 -2.15
C GLY A 222 5.63 19.65 -3.11
N SER A 223 5.08 19.83 -4.31
CA SER A 223 5.11 18.81 -5.37
C SER A 223 6.52 18.58 -5.91
N PRO A 224 6.85 17.40 -6.46
CA PRO A 224 8.15 17.14 -7.06
C PRO A 224 8.35 18.00 -8.31
N ALA A 225 9.52 18.64 -8.45
CA ALA A 225 9.87 19.42 -9.62
C ALA A 225 10.30 18.54 -10.81
N ALA A 226 10.89 17.38 -10.52
CA ALA A 226 11.34 16.40 -11.51
C ALA A 226 11.33 14.98 -10.93
N ALA A 227 11.48 13.97 -11.79
CA ALA A 227 11.73 12.61 -11.35
C ALA A 227 13.08 12.51 -10.61
N HIS A 228 13.14 11.64 -9.61
CA HIS A 228 14.36 11.43 -8.83
C HIS A 228 15.45 10.74 -9.68
N PRO A 229 16.71 11.19 -9.62
CA PRO A 229 17.77 10.72 -10.53
C PRO A 229 18.11 9.22 -10.37
N THR A 230 17.88 8.63 -9.20
CA THR A 230 18.15 7.20 -8.96
C THR A 230 16.94 6.29 -9.26
N PHE A 231 15.82 6.87 -9.69
CA PHE A 231 14.62 6.05 -9.97
C PHE A 231 14.83 5.13 -11.18
N LYS A 232 14.47 3.87 -10.99
CA LYS A 232 14.32 2.87 -12.05
C LYS A 232 12.96 2.18 -11.92
N PRO A 233 12.29 1.84 -13.03
CA PRO A 233 11.06 1.05 -12.99
C PRO A 233 11.23 -0.27 -12.25
N HIS A 234 10.26 -0.64 -11.42
CA HIS A 234 10.26 -1.87 -10.63
C HIS A 234 8.84 -2.46 -10.52
N PRO A 235 8.66 -3.76 -10.25
CA PRO A 235 7.35 -4.41 -10.18
C PRO A 235 6.59 -4.14 -8.87
N MET A 236 7.20 -3.52 -7.86
CA MET A 236 6.59 -3.22 -6.56
C MET A 236 5.59 -2.06 -6.69
N GLN A 237 4.47 -2.31 -7.37
CA GLN A 237 3.45 -1.30 -7.65
C GLN A 237 2.86 -0.73 -6.36
N GLY A 238 2.85 0.60 -6.25
CA GLY A 238 2.37 1.32 -5.08
C GLY A 238 3.47 1.71 -4.08
N TRP A 239 4.71 1.24 -4.28
CA TRP A 239 5.90 1.72 -3.59
C TRP A 239 6.70 2.68 -4.48
N THR A 240 7.48 3.51 -3.82
CA THR A 240 8.56 4.32 -4.41
C THR A 240 8.19 4.84 -5.79
N PRO A 241 7.34 5.89 -5.88
CA PRO A 241 7.08 6.55 -7.15
C PRO A 241 8.38 7.12 -7.72
N ASP A 242 8.35 7.65 -8.93
CA ASP A 242 9.53 8.25 -9.57
C ASP A 242 10.05 9.54 -8.89
N PHE A 243 9.60 9.80 -7.67
CA PHE A 243 10.03 10.90 -6.80
C PHE A 243 9.90 10.51 -5.32
N ILE A 244 10.57 11.23 -4.41
CA ILE A 244 10.34 11.13 -2.97
C ILE A 244 9.12 11.99 -2.62
N PRO A 245 7.99 11.41 -2.17
CA PRO A 245 6.82 12.17 -1.72
C PRO A 245 7.15 13.14 -0.59
N LYS A 246 6.43 14.27 -0.51
CA LYS A 246 6.62 15.22 0.59
C LYS A 246 6.44 14.55 1.95
N LEU A 247 5.38 13.76 2.11
CA LEU A 247 5.10 13.06 3.38
C LEU A 247 6.22 12.09 3.77
N THR A 248 6.92 11.49 2.80
CA THR A 248 8.09 10.64 3.06
C THR A 248 9.31 11.46 3.44
N ALA A 249 9.57 12.57 2.74
CA ALA A 249 10.67 13.48 3.08
C ALA A 249 10.54 14.03 4.50
N ASP A 250 9.32 14.39 4.90
CA ASP A 250 9.06 14.86 6.26
C ASP A 250 9.48 13.82 7.33
N VAL A 251 9.38 12.51 7.04
CA VAL A 251 9.86 11.46 7.96
C VAL A 251 11.38 11.37 7.99
N VAL A 252 12.04 11.57 6.86
CA VAL A 252 13.51 11.66 6.84
C VAL A 252 13.98 12.82 7.70
N ASP A 253 13.32 13.98 7.61
CA ASP A 253 13.62 15.17 8.41
C ASP A 253 13.33 14.99 9.91
N MET A 254 12.42 14.09 10.26
CA MET A 254 12.16 13.71 11.66
C MET A 254 13.30 12.88 12.28
N HIS A 255 14.21 12.34 11.51
CA HIS A 255 15.33 11.48 11.95
C HIS A 255 14.90 10.26 12.79
N VAL A 256 13.75 9.67 12.46
CA VAL A 256 13.18 8.52 13.19
C VAL A 256 13.38 7.18 12.47
N ILE A 257 13.97 7.17 11.28
CA ILE A 257 14.26 5.95 10.53
C ILE A 257 15.59 5.37 11.00
N ASP A 258 15.55 4.17 11.58
CA ASP A 258 16.78 3.49 12.05
C ASP A 258 17.55 2.84 10.90
N ARG A 259 16.86 2.25 9.93
CA ARG A 259 17.49 1.63 8.76
C ARG A 259 16.60 1.70 7.54
N ILE A 260 17.25 1.82 6.37
CA ILE A 260 16.63 1.65 5.06
C ILE A 260 17.18 0.34 4.46
N LEU A 261 16.30 -0.55 4.02
CA LEU A 261 16.66 -1.85 3.48
C LEU A 261 16.27 -1.94 2.00
N PRO A 262 17.24 -2.10 1.09
CA PRO A 262 16.96 -2.39 -0.30
C PRO A 262 16.46 -3.82 -0.44
N ILE A 263 15.34 -4.03 -1.15
CA ILE A 263 14.72 -5.33 -1.36
C ILE A 263 14.68 -5.63 -2.86
N SER A 264 15.17 -6.80 -3.24
CA SER A 264 15.17 -7.22 -4.64
C SER A 264 13.77 -7.60 -5.12
N ASN A 265 13.53 -7.46 -6.42
CA ASN A 265 12.28 -7.86 -7.05
C ASN A 265 12.00 -9.36 -6.87
N ALA A 266 13.05 -10.20 -6.93
CA ALA A 266 12.93 -11.64 -6.73
C ALA A 266 12.47 -11.99 -5.30
N GLU A 267 13.00 -11.34 -4.27
CA GLU A 267 12.57 -11.55 -2.89
C GLU A 267 11.11 -11.12 -2.69
N ALA A 268 10.72 -9.97 -3.25
CA ALA A 268 9.34 -9.49 -3.14
C ALA A 268 8.32 -10.48 -3.71
N LEU A 269 8.58 -11.02 -4.90
CA LEU A 269 7.73 -12.03 -5.54
C LEU A 269 7.73 -13.35 -4.76
N ARG A 270 8.92 -13.82 -4.39
CA ARG A 270 9.10 -15.06 -3.64
C ARG A 270 8.32 -15.04 -2.34
N TYR A 271 8.52 -14.03 -1.51
CA TYR A 271 7.90 -14.00 -0.18
C TYR A 271 6.40 -13.70 -0.21
N SER A 272 5.90 -13.01 -1.23
CA SER A 272 4.45 -12.91 -1.44
C SER A 272 3.84 -14.30 -1.68
N ARG A 273 4.48 -15.14 -2.53
CA ARG A 273 4.06 -16.52 -2.79
C ARG A 273 4.21 -17.42 -1.56
N GLU A 274 5.34 -17.31 -0.85
CA GLU A 274 5.59 -18.13 0.34
C GLU A 274 4.61 -17.80 1.49
N LEU A 275 4.24 -16.53 1.69
CA LEU A 275 3.19 -16.15 2.63
C LEU A 275 1.86 -16.84 2.31
N ALA A 276 1.46 -16.87 1.04
CA ALA A 276 0.25 -17.57 0.61
C ALA A 276 0.34 -19.08 0.82
N GLN A 277 1.43 -19.71 0.35
CA GLN A 277 1.57 -21.16 0.34
C GLN A 277 1.88 -21.77 1.69
N LYS A 278 2.60 -21.04 2.57
CA LYS A 278 3.06 -21.56 3.85
C LYS A 278 2.27 -21.04 5.06
N GLU A 279 1.74 -19.83 4.98
CA GLU A 279 1.00 -19.21 6.07
C GLU A 279 -0.49 -18.98 5.73
N GLY A 280 -0.91 -19.22 4.48
CA GLY A 280 -2.28 -18.94 4.02
C GLY A 280 -2.60 -17.44 3.91
N ILE A 281 -1.58 -16.58 3.86
CA ILE A 281 -1.73 -15.12 3.85
C ILE A 281 -1.56 -14.62 2.41
N PHE A 282 -2.69 -14.31 1.76
CA PHE A 282 -2.74 -13.93 0.36
C PHE A 282 -2.60 -12.42 0.16
N VAL A 283 -1.42 -11.99 -0.28
CA VAL A 283 -1.01 -10.57 -0.31
C VAL A 283 -0.26 -10.19 -1.60
N GLY A 284 -0.15 -8.87 -1.85
CA GLY A 284 0.51 -8.34 -3.03
C GLY A 284 2.05 -8.31 -2.96
N ILE A 285 2.68 -7.84 -4.04
CA ILE A 285 4.16 -7.83 -4.20
C ILE A 285 4.85 -7.01 -3.12
N THR A 286 4.30 -5.84 -2.77
CA THR A 286 4.88 -4.96 -1.74
C THR A 286 4.81 -5.55 -0.33
N ALA A 287 3.82 -6.40 -0.07
CA ALA A 287 3.74 -7.17 1.17
C ALA A 287 4.86 -8.22 1.24
N GLY A 288 5.15 -8.91 0.15
CA GLY A 288 6.31 -9.79 0.05
C GLY A 288 7.63 -9.05 0.25
N ALA A 289 7.73 -7.82 -0.26
CA ALA A 289 8.91 -6.98 -0.07
C ALA A 289 9.11 -6.54 1.40
N THR A 290 8.05 -6.06 2.08
CA THR A 290 8.15 -5.73 3.52
C THR A 290 8.48 -6.96 4.34
N PHE A 291 7.91 -8.11 4.00
CA PHE A 291 8.17 -9.36 4.68
C PHE A 291 9.62 -9.83 4.50
N ALA A 292 10.21 -9.68 3.30
CA ALA A 292 11.64 -9.91 3.07
C ALA A 292 12.50 -9.04 3.99
N GLY A 293 12.17 -7.75 4.10
CA GLY A 293 12.83 -6.82 5.03
C GLY A 293 12.69 -7.27 6.49
N ALA A 294 11.51 -7.71 6.89
CA ALA A 294 11.26 -8.21 8.24
C ALA A 294 12.10 -9.45 8.55
N LEU A 295 12.26 -10.40 7.62
CA LEU A 295 13.13 -11.57 7.79
C LEU A 295 14.62 -11.18 7.93
N ARG A 296 15.08 -10.16 7.18
CA ARG A 296 16.44 -9.62 7.35
C ARG A 296 16.62 -8.95 8.73
N VAL A 297 15.59 -8.30 9.25
CA VAL A 297 15.59 -7.78 10.63
C VAL A 297 15.67 -8.93 11.63
N CYS A 298 14.86 -9.98 11.46
CA CYS A 298 14.87 -11.17 12.32
C CYS A 298 16.27 -11.80 12.42
N ALA A 299 17.00 -11.89 11.31
CA ALA A 299 18.33 -12.48 11.27
C ALA A 299 19.39 -11.76 12.15
N GLY A 300 19.17 -10.47 12.42
CA GLY A 300 20.05 -9.64 13.26
C GLY A 300 19.44 -9.22 14.58
N ALA A 301 18.21 -9.63 14.87
CA ALA A 301 17.51 -9.25 16.09
C ALA A 301 17.92 -10.10 17.29
N PRO A 302 17.89 -9.54 18.51
CA PRO A 302 18.09 -10.31 19.74
C PRO A 302 17.06 -11.44 19.88
N LYS A 303 17.43 -12.51 20.57
CA LYS A 303 16.51 -13.59 20.92
C LYS A 303 15.31 -13.06 21.71
N GLY A 304 14.11 -13.45 21.30
CA GLY A 304 12.84 -13.00 21.89
C GLY A 304 12.33 -11.67 21.36
N ALA A 305 13.07 -10.99 20.46
CA ALA A 305 12.64 -9.74 19.86
C ALA A 305 11.29 -9.87 19.15
N THR A 306 10.47 -8.82 19.22
CA THR A 306 9.16 -8.73 18.60
C THR A 306 9.20 -7.77 17.41
N ILE A 307 8.83 -8.27 16.24
CA ILE A 307 8.87 -7.57 14.98
C ILE A 307 7.45 -7.50 14.40
N LEU A 308 6.98 -6.30 14.01
CA LEU A 308 5.75 -6.12 13.26
C LEU A 308 6.07 -5.68 11.83
N CYS A 309 5.53 -6.42 10.86
CA CYS A 309 5.66 -6.14 9.43
C CYS A 309 4.32 -5.70 8.84
N MET A 310 4.30 -4.62 8.04
CA MET A 310 3.10 -4.16 7.34
C MET A 310 2.89 -4.91 6.03
N LEU A 311 1.68 -5.45 5.81
CA LEU A 311 1.27 -6.09 4.54
C LEU A 311 0.18 -5.23 3.88
N PRO A 312 0.53 -4.40 2.87
CA PRO A 312 -0.31 -3.29 2.44
C PRO A 312 -1.61 -3.64 1.70
N ASP A 313 -1.65 -4.77 0.98
CA ASP A 313 -2.80 -5.12 0.15
C ASP A 313 -2.93 -6.62 -0.17
N THR A 314 -4.07 -6.96 -0.80
CA THR A 314 -4.38 -8.32 -1.29
C THR A 314 -3.64 -8.68 -2.57
N GLY A 315 -3.42 -9.98 -2.80
CA GLY A 315 -2.77 -10.55 -3.99
C GLY A 315 -3.64 -10.53 -5.26
N GLU A 316 -4.97 -10.48 -5.16
CA GLU A 316 -5.89 -10.54 -6.33
C GLU A 316 -5.62 -9.47 -7.39
N ARG A 317 -5.08 -8.31 -7.01
CA ARG A 317 -4.80 -7.20 -7.92
C ARG A 317 -3.59 -7.41 -8.81
N TYR A 318 -2.92 -8.54 -8.68
CA TYR A 318 -1.65 -8.84 -9.33
C TYR A 318 -1.73 -10.05 -10.26
N LEU A 319 -2.95 -10.58 -10.55
CA LEU A 319 -3.18 -11.78 -11.37
C LEU A 319 -2.51 -11.70 -12.77
N SER A 320 -2.48 -10.52 -13.38
CA SER A 320 -1.82 -10.29 -14.68
C SER A 320 -0.36 -9.82 -14.57
N THR A 321 0.29 -10.01 -13.44
CA THR A 321 1.66 -9.57 -13.18
C THR A 321 2.62 -10.76 -13.02
N PRO A 322 3.94 -10.52 -12.98
CA PRO A 322 4.93 -11.58 -12.72
C PRO A 322 4.71 -12.38 -11.42
N LEU A 323 3.90 -11.88 -10.46
CA LEU A 323 3.57 -12.62 -9.25
C LEU A 323 2.89 -13.97 -9.56
N PHE A 324 2.09 -14.02 -10.62
CA PHE A 324 1.32 -15.20 -11.05
C PHE A 324 1.82 -15.85 -12.33
N ALA A 325 2.94 -15.38 -12.91
CA ALA A 325 3.41 -15.84 -14.20
C ALA A 325 3.62 -17.36 -14.30
N ASP A 326 4.00 -18.00 -13.18
CA ASP A 326 4.27 -19.44 -13.12
C ASP A 326 3.07 -20.25 -12.57
N ILE A 327 1.90 -19.63 -12.42
CA ILE A 327 0.68 -20.30 -11.92
C ILE A 327 -0.21 -20.61 -13.14
N PRO A 328 -0.33 -21.89 -13.53
CA PRO A 328 -1.14 -22.27 -14.69
C PRO A 328 -2.63 -22.10 -14.40
N ALA A 329 -3.41 -21.81 -15.45
CA ALA A 329 -4.87 -21.84 -15.40
C ALA A 329 -5.42 -23.24 -15.70
N ASP A 330 -4.70 -24.01 -16.54
CA ASP A 330 -5.04 -25.38 -16.89
C ASP A 330 -4.45 -26.37 -15.88
N MET A 331 -4.97 -27.58 -15.88
CA MET A 331 -4.47 -28.65 -15.01
C MET A 331 -3.00 -28.98 -15.32
N THR A 332 -2.22 -29.10 -14.28
CA THR A 332 -0.86 -29.65 -14.33
C THR A 332 -0.88 -31.15 -14.64
N GLU A 333 0.27 -31.73 -14.98
CA GLU A 333 0.38 -33.18 -15.18
C GLU A 333 -0.04 -34.00 -13.96
N GLU A 334 0.28 -33.52 -12.75
CA GLU A 334 -0.12 -34.14 -11.49
C GLU A 334 -1.64 -34.09 -11.29
N GLU A 335 -2.26 -32.93 -11.51
CA GLU A 335 -3.71 -32.75 -11.42
C GLU A 335 -4.46 -33.58 -12.48
N MET A 336 -3.90 -33.69 -13.68
CA MET A 336 -4.43 -34.56 -14.73
C MET A 336 -4.35 -36.05 -14.32
N ALA A 337 -3.26 -36.48 -13.70
CA ALA A 337 -3.13 -37.82 -13.15
C ALA A 337 -4.16 -38.12 -12.06
N ILE A 338 -4.38 -37.15 -11.15
CA ILE A 338 -5.42 -37.23 -10.11
C ILE A 338 -6.80 -37.31 -10.76
N SER A 339 -7.11 -36.46 -11.74
CA SER A 339 -8.37 -36.47 -12.46
C SER A 339 -8.68 -37.84 -13.09
N ARG A 340 -7.68 -38.48 -13.68
CA ARG A 340 -7.79 -39.79 -14.33
C ARG A 340 -7.84 -40.98 -13.36
N SER A 341 -7.59 -40.76 -12.08
CA SER A 341 -7.58 -41.79 -11.05
C SER A 341 -9.00 -42.32 -10.68
N THR A 342 -10.05 -41.61 -11.11
CA THR A 342 -11.45 -41.95 -10.88
C THR A 342 -12.22 -42.02 -12.21
N PRO A 343 -13.27 -42.88 -12.32
CA PRO A 343 -13.99 -43.07 -13.59
C PRO A 343 -14.92 -41.94 -13.99
N SER A 344 -15.27 -41.03 -13.06
CA SER A 344 -16.24 -39.96 -13.33
C SER A 344 -15.60 -38.69 -13.83
N ALA A 345 -16.34 -37.93 -14.68
CA ALA A 345 -16.02 -36.57 -15.11
C ALA A 345 -14.61 -36.39 -15.67
N GLN A 346 -14.11 -37.35 -16.42
CA GLN A 346 -12.82 -37.27 -17.09
C GLN A 346 -12.91 -36.41 -18.35
N PHE A 347 -11.86 -35.61 -18.58
CA PHE A 347 -11.71 -34.93 -19.88
C PHE A 347 -11.37 -35.96 -20.96
N SER A 348 -12.04 -35.85 -22.10
CA SER A 348 -11.65 -36.63 -23.30
C SER A 348 -10.23 -36.23 -23.72
N ALA A 349 -9.44 -37.21 -24.10
CA ALA A 349 -8.06 -37.04 -24.55
C ALA A 349 -7.98 -36.18 -25.82
#